data_01d105f1645bae091e9190b583423cfe
#
_entry.id   01d105f1645bae091e9190b583423cfe
#
_cell.length_a   1.000
_cell.length_b   1.000
_cell.length_c   1.000
_cell.angle_alpha   90.00
_cell.angle_beta   90.00
_cell.angle_gamma   90.00
#
_symmetry.space_group_name_H-M   'P 1'
#
loop_
_entity.id
_entity.type
_entity.pdbx_description
1 polymer ?
#
loop_
_entity_poly.entity_id
_entity_poly.type
_entity_poly.pdbx_seq_one_letter_code
_entity_poly.pdbx_strand_id
1 'polypeptide(L)'
;CIRDRFDLEELHKLKSTLNSKLNNDVMLIMDNTYLGPIWQSPLKFGVDAVCYSATKFLNGHSDVIAGCVMGSKSVISQIKTLRTFLGSMIAPYTAWLLTRSLETLHLRMSKQGENAEKVVDFLIKHKSIKAVSFPGIESMGTQQNEIFKRQCKGAGAMISFDVYGGEKEAFRVLNKLKLIKLAVSLGSNESLAQHPHSMTHADVPDDIKEKLGINKGLIRLSVCLL
;
A
#
# COMPACT_ATOMS: atom_id res chain seq x y z
N CYS A 1 -7.65 2.10 -3.91
CA CYS A 1 -8.01 2.04 -2.49
C CYS A 1 -8.01 0.60 -2.04
N ILE A 2 -7.39 0.31 -0.91
CA ILE A 2 -7.22 -1.05 -0.45
C ILE A 2 -8.46 -1.44 0.34
N ARG A 3 -9.21 -2.38 -0.18
CA ARG A 3 -10.31 -2.99 0.57
C ARG A 3 -9.94 -4.35 1.09
N ASP A 4 -9.37 -5.20 0.25
CA ASP A 4 -9.22 -6.62 0.50
C ASP A 4 -7.75 -7.01 0.48
N ARG A 5 -7.40 -8.07 1.20
CA ARG A 5 -6.11 -8.75 1.13
C ARG A 5 -6.27 -10.01 0.28
N PHE A 6 -5.32 -10.21 -0.62
CA PHE A 6 -5.18 -11.51 -1.26
C PHE A 6 -4.71 -12.54 -0.24
N ASP A 7 -5.32 -13.70 -0.25
CA ASP A 7 -4.85 -14.84 0.52
C ASP A 7 -3.63 -15.45 -0.18
N LEU A 8 -2.45 -15.21 0.37
CA LEU A 8 -1.20 -15.63 -0.25
C LEU A 8 -1.03 -17.15 -0.25
N GLU A 9 -1.58 -17.84 0.75
CA GLU A 9 -1.54 -19.32 0.80
C GLU A 9 -2.42 -19.92 -0.30
N GLU A 10 -3.61 -19.36 -0.52
CA GLU A 10 -4.49 -19.81 -1.60
C GLU A 10 -3.90 -19.50 -2.98
N LEU A 11 -3.27 -18.34 -3.14
CA LEU A 11 -2.54 -18.00 -4.38
C LEU A 11 -1.37 -18.95 -4.62
N HIS A 12 -0.64 -19.34 -3.58
CA HIS A 12 0.44 -20.33 -3.71
C HIS A 12 -0.08 -21.71 -4.13
N LYS A 13 -1.19 -22.16 -3.56
CA LYS A 13 -1.87 -23.41 -3.99
C LYS A 13 -2.34 -23.34 -5.44
N LEU A 14 -2.95 -22.21 -5.83
CA LEU A 14 -3.35 -21.97 -7.21
C LEU A 14 -2.17 -22.03 -8.16
N LYS A 15 -1.06 -21.36 -7.84
CA LYS A 15 0.19 -21.44 -8.61
C LYS A 15 0.65 -22.87 -8.80
N SER A 16 0.70 -23.66 -7.72
CA SER A 16 1.12 -25.08 -7.77
C SER A 16 0.22 -25.90 -8.69
N THR A 17 -1.09 -25.67 -8.64
CA THR A 17 -2.06 -26.31 -9.51
C THR A 17 -1.88 -25.90 -10.97
N LEU A 18 -1.62 -24.65 -11.24
CA LEU A 18 -1.37 -24.14 -12.59
C LEU A 18 -0.09 -24.73 -13.18
N ASN A 19 0.99 -24.80 -12.41
CA ASN A 19 2.26 -25.38 -12.85
C ASN A 19 2.09 -26.85 -13.24
N SER A 20 1.34 -27.62 -12.45
CA SER A 20 1.05 -29.01 -12.76
C SER A 20 0.20 -29.20 -14.03
N LYS A 21 -0.80 -28.33 -14.24
CA LYS A 21 -1.71 -28.42 -15.39
C LYS A 21 -1.11 -27.93 -16.70
N LEU A 22 -0.33 -26.85 -16.63
CA LEU A 22 0.19 -26.18 -17.82
C LEU A 22 1.59 -26.68 -18.22
N ASN A 23 2.20 -27.54 -17.42
CA ASN A 23 3.60 -27.94 -17.54
C ASN A 23 4.51 -26.73 -17.78
N ASN A 24 4.25 -25.65 -17.03
CA ASN A 24 4.91 -24.36 -17.15
C ASN A 24 5.25 -23.81 -15.77
N ASP A 25 6.26 -22.96 -15.70
CA ASP A 25 6.74 -22.37 -14.43
C ASP A 25 6.10 -20.99 -14.22
N VAL A 26 4.86 -20.99 -13.74
CA VAL A 26 4.13 -19.77 -13.40
C VAL A 26 4.74 -19.14 -12.14
N MET A 27 5.11 -17.88 -12.21
CA MET A 27 5.64 -17.13 -11.07
C MET A 27 4.56 -16.28 -10.41
N LEU A 28 4.56 -16.26 -9.07
CA LEU A 28 3.75 -15.36 -8.25
C LEU A 28 4.59 -14.14 -7.87
N ILE A 29 4.24 -12.99 -8.42
CA ILE A 29 4.91 -11.72 -8.15
C ILE A 29 3.95 -10.80 -7.39
N MET A 30 4.40 -10.19 -6.30
CA MET A 30 3.58 -9.33 -5.46
C MET A 30 4.20 -7.93 -5.32
N ASP A 31 3.42 -6.90 -5.59
CA ASP A 31 3.72 -5.54 -5.13
C ASP A 31 3.26 -5.40 -3.67
N ASN A 32 4.22 -5.26 -2.76
CA ASN A 32 3.98 -5.11 -1.33
C ASN A 32 4.30 -3.69 -0.82
N THR A 33 4.20 -2.70 -1.68
CA THR A 33 4.54 -1.30 -1.35
C THR A 33 3.77 -0.79 -0.14
N TYR A 34 2.48 -1.13 -0.02
CA TYR A 34 1.61 -0.57 1.03
C TYR A 34 1.89 -1.10 2.44
N LEU A 35 2.31 -2.34 2.57
CA LEU A 35 2.66 -2.93 3.86
C LEU A 35 4.16 -2.91 4.11
N GLY A 36 4.95 -2.76 3.05
CA GLY A 36 6.40 -2.78 3.16
C GLY A 36 6.94 -4.06 3.79
N PRO A 37 8.23 -4.13 4.05
CA PRO A 37 8.86 -5.34 4.61
C PRO A 37 8.63 -5.51 6.11
N ILE A 38 8.11 -4.49 6.80
CA ILE A 38 7.91 -4.53 8.26
C ILE A 38 6.59 -5.23 8.60
N TRP A 39 5.51 -4.88 7.91
CA TRP A 39 4.17 -5.37 8.24
C TRP A 39 3.79 -6.67 7.50
N GLN A 40 4.46 -7.01 6.39
CA GLN A 40 4.20 -8.25 5.68
C GLN A 40 5.48 -8.82 5.06
N SER A 41 5.60 -10.15 5.02
CA SER A 41 6.74 -10.89 4.46
C SER A 41 6.26 -11.90 3.42
N PRO A 42 5.88 -11.48 2.19
CA PRO A 42 5.23 -12.35 1.21
C PRO A 42 6.05 -13.56 0.77
N LEU A 43 7.37 -13.46 0.74
CA LEU A 43 8.27 -14.58 0.39
C LEU A 43 8.08 -15.80 1.32
N LYS A 44 7.63 -15.59 2.56
CA LYS A 44 7.34 -16.69 3.51
C LYS A 44 6.08 -17.47 3.13
N PHE A 45 5.26 -16.93 2.24
CA PHE A 45 4.00 -17.52 1.75
C PHE A 45 4.12 -18.03 0.32
N GLY A 46 5.33 -18.30 -0.18
CA GLY A 46 5.55 -18.89 -1.50
C GLY A 46 5.46 -17.92 -2.68
N VAL A 47 5.52 -16.62 -2.43
CA VAL A 47 5.69 -15.59 -3.47
C VAL A 47 7.12 -15.68 -4.00
N ASP A 48 7.32 -15.65 -5.32
CA ASP A 48 8.63 -15.81 -5.96
C ASP A 48 9.44 -14.51 -5.99
N ALA A 49 8.74 -13.39 -6.19
CA ALA A 49 9.33 -12.07 -6.17
C ALA A 49 8.40 -11.05 -5.52
N VAL A 50 8.96 -10.17 -4.73
CA VAL A 50 8.26 -9.06 -4.08
C VAL A 50 8.81 -7.75 -4.59
N CYS A 51 7.94 -6.93 -5.15
CA CYS A 51 8.26 -5.60 -5.66
C CYS A 51 7.85 -4.54 -4.62
N TYR A 52 8.63 -3.47 -4.57
CA TYR A 52 8.33 -2.28 -3.79
C TYR A 52 8.58 -1.04 -4.62
N SER A 53 7.64 -0.09 -4.59
CA SER A 53 7.98 1.29 -4.92
C SER A 53 8.86 1.84 -3.80
N ALA A 54 10.17 1.87 -4.02
CA ALA A 54 11.11 2.41 -3.03
C ALA A 54 10.94 3.92 -2.82
N THR A 55 10.26 4.59 -3.74
CA THR A 55 9.75 5.97 -3.61
C THR A 55 8.91 6.19 -2.36
N LYS A 56 8.22 5.15 -1.88
CA LYS A 56 7.24 5.21 -0.78
C LYS A 56 7.92 4.98 0.57
N PHE A 57 7.43 4.07 1.38
CA PHE A 57 7.93 3.79 2.73
C PHE A 57 9.42 3.51 2.83
N LEU A 58 10.01 2.80 1.84
CA LEU A 58 11.43 2.44 1.90
C LEU A 58 12.32 3.69 1.97
N ASN A 59 12.08 4.64 1.09
CA ASN A 59 12.74 5.94 1.16
C ASN A 59 12.11 6.82 2.26
N GLY A 60 10.80 7.08 2.19
CA GLY A 60 10.04 7.79 3.21
C GLY A 60 10.27 9.29 3.32
N HIS A 61 11.01 9.92 2.40
CA HIS A 61 11.40 11.33 2.47
C HIS A 61 10.91 12.16 1.27
N SER A 62 10.16 11.56 0.32
CA SER A 62 9.60 12.22 -0.88
C SER A 62 10.64 12.84 -1.83
N ASP A 63 11.90 12.40 -1.78
CA ASP A 63 13.03 12.93 -2.53
C ASP A 63 13.70 11.90 -3.47
N VAL A 64 13.12 10.69 -3.58
CA VAL A 64 13.62 9.59 -4.41
C VAL A 64 12.50 8.98 -5.23
N ILE A 65 12.78 8.70 -6.49
CA ILE A 65 11.98 7.82 -7.35
C ILE A 65 12.81 6.57 -7.63
N ALA A 66 12.37 5.42 -7.10
CA ALA A 66 13.09 4.15 -7.23
C ALA A 66 12.16 2.95 -7.05
N GLY A 67 12.61 1.80 -7.55
CA GLY A 67 12.00 0.50 -7.33
C GLY A 67 12.97 -0.48 -6.65
N CYS A 68 12.43 -1.47 -5.97
CA CYS A 68 13.20 -2.56 -5.37
C CYS A 68 12.47 -3.87 -5.59
N VAL A 69 13.22 -4.93 -5.91
CA VAL A 69 12.69 -6.29 -6.04
C VAL A 69 13.51 -7.23 -5.20
N MET A 70 12.83 -8.10 -4.45
CA MET A 70 13.43 -9.16 -3.65
C MET A 70 12.88 -10.52 -4.08
N GLY A 71 13.71 -11.54 -4.08
CA GLY A 71 13.34 -12.90 -4.47
C GLY A 71 14.51 -13.86 -4.33
N SER A 72 14.35 -15.08 -4.86
CA SER A 72 15.44 -16.05 -4.91
C SER A 72 16.60 -15.56 -5.77
N LYS A 73 17.79 -16.11 -5.55
CA LYS A 73 18.99 -15.79 -6.36
C LYS A 73 18.75 -16.02 -7.85
N SER A 74 18.02 -17.06 -8.22
CA SER A 74 17.69 -17.39 -9.60
C SER A 74 16.83 -16.30 -10.24
N VAL A 75 15.72 -15.92 -9.60
CA VAL A 75 14.81 -14.85 -10.09
C VAL A 75 15.55 -13.51 -10.19
N ILE A 76 16.28 -13.14 -9.15
CA ILE A 76 17.00 -11.86 -9.13
C ILE A 76 18.13 -11.81 -10.18
N SER A 77 18.77 -12.94 -10.49
CA SER A 77 19.78 -12.99 -11.57
C SER A 77 19.17 -12.64 -12.92
N GLN A 78 18.00 -13.18 -13.25
CA GLN A 78 17.27 -12.87 -14.49
C GLN A 78 16.88 -11.38 -14.56
N ILE A 79 16.34 -10.85 -13.46
CA ILE A 79 15.95 -9.44 -13.37
C ILE A 79 17.18 -8.52 -13.55
N LYS A 80 18.34 -8.86 -12.95
CA LYS A 80 19.59 -8.11 -13.11
C LYS A 80 20.05 -8.08 -14.57
N THR A 81 19.96 -9.20 -15.27
CA THR A 81 20.29 -9.28 -16.70
C THR A 81 19.42 -8.34 -17.52
N LEU A 82 18.09 -8.42 -17.37
CA LEU A 82 17.14 -7.54 -18.04
C LEU A 82 17.40 -6.06 -17.70
N ARG A 83 17.62 -5.74 -16.43
CA ARG A 83 17.95 -4.39 -15.99
C ARG A 83 19.18 -3.82 -16.72
N THR A 84 20.21 -4.64 -16.90
CA THR A 84 21.43 -4.22 -17.61
C THR A 84 21.14 -3.87 -19.06
N PHE A 85 20.35 -4.67 -19.76
CA PHE A 85 19.99 -4.40 -21.16
C PHE A 85 19.01 -3.23 -21.33
N LEU A 86 18.04 -3.09 -20.41
CA LEU A 86 17.02 -2.05 -20.47
C LEU A 86 17.50 -0.71 -19.90
N GLY A 87 18.62 -0.68 -19.18
CA GLY A 87 19.18 0.53 -18.61
C GLY A 87 18.43 1.08 -17.39
N SER A 88 17.47 0.34 -16.82
CA SER A 88 16.66 0.76 -15.66
C SER A 88 17.45 0.69 -14.35
N MET A 89 18.58 1.40 -14.27
CA MET A 89 19.46 1.42 -13.11
C MET A 89 19.29 2.68 -12.30
N ILE A 90 19.31 2.51 -10.97
CA ILE A 90 19.29 3.61 -10.02
C ILE A 90 20.62 4.38 -10.08
N ALA A 91 20.57 5.72 -10.04
CA ALA A 91 21.77 6.54 -9.95
C ALA A 91 22.48 6.32 -8.59
N PRO A 92 23.82 6.39 -8.53
CA PRO A 92 24.57 6.14 -7.30
C PRO A 92 24.15 7.01 -6.13
N TYR A 93 23.90 8.29 -6.35
CA TYR A 93 23.41 9.21 -5.32
C TYR A 93 22.03 8.80 -4.78
N THR A 94 21.11 8.44 -5.65
CA THR A 94 19.78 7.95 -5.28
C THR A 94 19.86 6.63 -4.50
N ALA A 95 20.78 5.74 -4.89
CA ALA A 95 21.03 4.49 -4.17
C ALA A 95 21.57 4.76 -2.76
N TRP A 96 22.45 5.73 -2.61
CA TRP A 96 22.97 6.15 -1.30
C TRP A 96 21.87 6.74 -0.41
N LEU A 97 21.02 7.65 -0.93
CA LEU A 97 19.88 8.18 -0.20
C LEU A 97 18.94 7.06 0.29
N LEU A 98 18.64 6.12 -0.60
CA LEU A 98 17.78 4.98 -0.26
C LEU A 98 18.41 4.13 0.84
N THR A 99 19.69 3.78 0.74
CA THR A 99 20.42 2.99 1.74
C THR A 99 20.38 3.67 3.12
N ARG A 100 20.65 4.97 3.15
CA ARG A 100 20.57 5.79 4.36
C ARG A 100 19.16 5.81 4.96
N SER A 101 18.13 5.90 4.13
CA SER A 101 16.74 5.90 4.57
C SER A 101 16.29 4.58 5.19
N LEU A 102 16.87 3.47 4.76
CA LEU A 102 16.58 2.14 5.32
C LEU A 102 17.00 2.00 6.79
N GLU A 103 17.98 2.75 7.26
CA GLU A 103 18.44 2.69 8.66
C GLU A 103 17.33 3.10 9.65
N THR A 104 16.43 3.99 9.25
CA THR A 104 15.30 4.45 10.07
C THR A 104 13.97 3.81 9.68
N LEU A 105 13.95 2.88 8.71
CA LEU A 105 12.73 2.32 8.16
C LEU A 105 11.81 1.73 9.24
N HIS A 106 12.37 0.91 10.12
CA HIS A 106 11.60 0.26 11.18
C HIS A 106 10.96 1.29 12.12
N LEU A 107 11.73 2.26 12.58
CA LEU A 107 11.24 3.33 13.47
C LEU A 107 10.11 4.13 12.81
N ARG A 108 10.31 4.54 11.55
CA ARG A 108 9.32 5.31 10.80
C ARG A 108 8.03 4.53 10.60
N MET A 109 8.12 3.33 10.05
CA MET A 109 6.93 2.53 9.75
C MET A 109 6.18 2.12 11.03
N SER A 110 6.87 1.72 12.10
CA SER A 110 6.22 1.41 13.38
C SER A 110 5.43 2.61 13.91
N LYS A 111 6.04 3.79 13.92
CA LYS A 111 5.37 5.00 14.38
C LYS A 111 4.19 5.41 13.49
N GLN A 112 4.34 5.29 12.18
CA GLN A 112 3.24 5.53 11.23
C GLN A 112 2.06 4.59 11.47
N GLY A 113 2.31 3.30 11.73
CA GLY A 113 1.27 2.32 12.06
C GLY A 113 0.54 2.67 13.36
N GLU A 114 1.27 2.97 14.44
CA GLU A 114 0.69 3.40 15.71
C GLU A 114 -0.19 4.66 15.56
N ASN A 115 0.27 5.63 14.80
CA ASN A 115 -0.49 6.84 14.53
C ASN A 115 -1.74 6.55 13.67
N ALA A 116 -1.63 5.66 12.69
CA ALA A 116 -2.77 5.26 11.86
C ALA A 116 -3.88 4.61 12.69
N GLU A 117 -3.53 3.73 13.63
CA GLU A 117 -4.50 3.09 14.53
C GLU A 117 -5.27 4.14 15.36
N LYS A 118 -4.57 5.14 15.92
CA LYS A 118 -5.20 6.25 16.66
C LYS A 118 -6.16 7.07 15.79
N VAL A 119 -5.76 7.33 14.55
CA VAL A 119 -6.61 8.05 13.59
C VAL A 119 -7.84 7.22 13.22
N VAL A 120 -7.68 5.92 13.02
CA VAL A 120 -8.79 4.99 12.75
C VAL A 120 -9.79 4.97 13.91
N ASP A 121 -9.30 4.87 15.15
CA ASP A 121 -10.15 4.91 16.37
C ASP A 121 -10.96 6.20 16.48
N PHE A 122 -10.39 7.32 16.08
CA PHE A 122 -11.10 8.59 15.99
C PHE A 122 -12.16 8.58 14.88
N LEU A 123 -11.78 8.14 13.67
CA LEU A 123 -12.65 8.17 12.49
C LEU A 123 -13.88 7.27 12.68
N ILE A 124 -13.72 6.07 13.23
CA ILE A 124 -14.83 5.12 13.48
C ILE A 124 -15.90 5.74 14.38
N LYS A 125 -15.51 6.56 15.36
CA LYS A 125 -16.42 7.18 16.33
C LYS A 125 -17.01 8.50 15.84
N HIS A 126 -16.54 9.04 14.73
CA HIS A 126 -16.90 10.39 14.30
C HIS A 126 -18.20 10.40 13.47
N LYS A 127 -19.21 11.16 13.91
CA LYS A 127 -20.57 11.21 13.33
C LYS A 127 -20.66 11.57 11.85
N SER A 128 -19.68 12.26 11.32
CA SER A 128 -19.66 12.66 9.90
C SER A 128 -18.98 11.63 8.99
N ILE A 129 -18.46 10.55 9.56
CA ILE A 129 -17.82 9.46 8.82
C ILE A 129 -18.84 8.35 8.60
N LYS A 130 -19.02 7.98 7.35
CA LYS A 130 -19.94 6.94 6.91
C LYS A 130 -19.35 5.55 7.02
N ALA A 131 -18.09 5.40 6.65
CA ALA A 131 -17.37 4.14 6.69
C ALA A 131 -15.86 4.38 6.79
N VAL A 132 -15.15 3.44 7.40
CA VAL A 132 -13.69 3.40 7.45
C VAL A 132 -13.24 2.06 6.91
N SER A 133 -12.20 2.08 6.07
CA SER A 133 -11.53 0.88 5.56
C SER A 133 -10.08 0.90 6.01
N PHE A 134 -9.74 -0.05 6.87
CA PHE A 134 -8.40 -0.24 7.42
C PHE A 134 -8.23 -1.71 7.79
N PRO A 135 -7.08 -2.36 7.51
CA PRO A 135 -6.91 -3.78 7.82
C PRO A 135 -7.04 -4.04 9.32
N GLY A 136 -7.72 -5.13 9.69
CA GLY A 136 -7.85 -5.55 11.08
C GLY A 136 -9.04 -4.96 11.86
N ILE A 137 -9.78 -3.99 11.30
CA ILE A 137 -11.01 -3.51 11.93
C ILE A 137 -12.20 -4.41 11.61
N GLU A 138 -13.19 -4.42 12.49
CA GLU A 138 -14.36 -5.31 12.40
C GLU A 138 -15.14 -5.14 11.09
N SER A 139 -15.28 -3.91 10.60
CA SER A 139 -16.01 -3.60 9.37
C SER A 139 -15.42 -4.21 8.08
N MET A 140 -14.18 -4.73 8.12
CA MET A 140 -13.56 -5.46 7.00
C MET A 140 -14.11 -6.87 6.81
N GLY A 141 -14.85 -7.39 7.78
CA GLY A 141 -15.44 -8.72 7.77
C GLY A 141 -14.51 -9.83 8.26
N THR A 142 -15.11 -10.95 8.66
CA THR A 142 -14.41 -12.07 9.30
C THR A 142 -13.30 -12.65 8.43
N GLN A 143 -13.61 -12.97 7.16
CA GLN A 143 -12.65 -13.57 6.24
C GLN A 143 -11.40 -12.71 6.03
N GLN A 144 -11.58 -11.40 5.80
CA GLN A 144 -10.46 -10.48 5.61
C GLN A 144 -9.63 -10.32 6.88
N ASN A 145 -10.27 -10.33 8.04
CA ASN A 145 -9.57 -10.25 9.32
C ASN A 145 -8.78 -11.52 9.64
N GLU A 146 -9.26 -12.70 9.25
CA GLU A 146 -8.51 -13.95 9.37
C GLU A 146 -7.28 -13.96 8.45
N ILE A 147 -7.43 -13.56 7.18
CA ILE A 147 -6.32 -13.41 6.24
C ILE A 147 -5.29 -12.41 6.80
N PHE A 148 -5.75 -11.26 7.28
CA PHE A 148 -4.88 -10.24 7.88
C PHE A 148 -4.06 -10.81 9.06
N LYS A 149 -4.72 -11.46 10.02
CA LYS A 149 -4.06 -12.03 11.21
C LYS A 149 -3.02 -13.09 10.85
N ARG A 150 -3.27 -13.88 9.81
CA ARG A 150 -2.39 -14.97 9.38
C ARG A 150 -1.13 -14.46 8.69
N GLN A 151 -1.25 -13.47 7.81
CA GLN A 151 -0.15 -13.09 6.92
C GLN A 151 0.45 -11.70 7.15
N CYS A 152 -0.13 -10.88 8.03
CA CYS A 152 0.35 -9.53 8.32
C CYS A 152 0.73 -9.36 9.78
N LYS A 153 1.77 -8.59 10.04
CA LYS A 153 2.22 -8.22 11.39
C LYS A 153 1.69 -6.86 11.86
N GLY A 154 1.09 -6.09 10.96
CA GLY A 154 0.51 -4.80 11.24
C GLY A 154 -0.37 -4.33 10.08
N ALA A 155 -1.25 -3.39 10.38
CA ALA A 155 -2.28 -2.93 9.46
C ALA A 155 -1.79 -1.91 8.41
N GLY A 156 -0.58 -1.39 8.61
CA GLY A 156 -0.05 -0.34 7.75
C GLY A 156 -0.40 1.06 8.21
N ALA A 157 -0.16 2.02 7.34
CA ALA A 157 -0.40 3.44 7.63
C ALA A 157 -1.34 4.10 6.59
N MET A 158 -2.06 3.28 5.83
CA MET A 158 -3.00 3.74 4.80
C MET A 158 -4.43 3.57 5.27
N ILE A 159 -5.17 4.64 5.36
CA ILE A 159 -6.57 4.66 5.75
C ILE A 159 -7.40 5.15 4.57
N SER A 160 -8.54 4.51 4.31
CA SER A 160 -9.58 5.06 3.45
C SER A 160 -10.84 5.24 4.27
N PHE A 161 -11.51 6.37 4.12
CA PHE A 161 -12.77 6.62 4.79
C PHE A 161 -13.72 7.40 3.91
N ASP A 162 -15.00 7.19 4.12
CA ASP A 162 -16.08 7.79 3.37
C ASP A 162 -16.83 8.78 4.26
N VAL A 163 -17.07 9.98 3.75
CA VAL A 163 -17.82 11.01 4.47
C VAL A 163 -19.27 11.06 4.02
N TYR A 164 -20.17 11.38 4.94
CA TYR A 164 -21.54 11.71 4.54
C TYR A 164 -21.55 12.99 3.71
N GLY A 165 -22.47 13.08 2.75
CA GLY A 165 -22.64 14.27 1.89
C GLY A 165 -21.81 14.26 0.59
N GLY A 166 -21.07 13.18 0.33
CA GLY A 166 -20.39 12.95 -0.95
C GLY A 166 -19.24 13.93 -1.23
N GLU A 167 -19.04 14.26 -2.50
CA GLU A 167 -17.87 15.00 -3.00
C GLU A 167 -17.71 16.38 -2.35
N LYS A 168 -18.80 17.12 -2.21
CA LYS A 168 -18.79 18.47 -1.61
C LYS A 168 -18.21 18.43 -0.18
N GLU A 169 -18.63 17.45 0.62
CA GLU A 169 -18.15 17.34 1.99
C GLU A 169 -16.73 16.76 2.04
N ALA A 170 -16.37 15.85 1.13
CA ALA A 170 -14.99 15.37 1.00
C ALA A 170 -14.03 16.54 0.74
N PHE A 171 -14.35 17.40 -0.22
CA PHE A 171 -13.56 18.61 -0.48
C PHE A 171 -13.54 19.60 0.69
N ARG A 172 -14.68 19.74 1.39
CA ARG A 172 -14.74 20.59 2.60
C ARG A 172 -13.79 20.07 3.69
N VAL A 173 -13.73 18.74 3.91
CA VAL A 173 -12.78 18.12 4.84
C VAL A 173 -11.35 18.40 4.39
N LEU A 174 -11.02 18.05 3.14
CA LEU A 174 -9.65 18.20 2.60
C LEU A 174 -9.16 19.65 2.67
N ASN A 175 -10.00 20.62 2.32
CA ASN A 175 -9.66 22.05 2.34
C ASN A 175 -9.48 22.62 3.76
N LYS A 176 -10.00 21.95 4.79
CA LYS A 176 -9.86 22.38 6.20
C LYS A 176 -8.68 21.73 6.91
N LEU A 177 -8.02 20.75 6.29
CA LEU A 177 -6.82 20.14 6.86
C LEU A 177 -5.69 21.17 6.94
N LYS A 178 -5.09 21.31 8.11
CA LYS A 178 -3.98 22.26 8.34
C LYS A 178 -2.63 21.56 8.37
N LEU A 179 -2.56 20.41 9.03
CA LEU A 179 -1.35 19.62 9.19
C LEU A 179 -1.13 18.64 8.04
N ILE A 180 -2.22 18.03 7.58
CA ILE A 180 -2.20 17.02 6.52
C ILE A 180 -2.27 17.73 5.17
N LYS A 181 -1.32 17.46 4.28
CA LYS A 181 -1.26 18.09 2.96
C LYS A 181 -2.20 17.39 1.96
N LEU A 182 -2.86 18.18 1.12
CA LEU A 182 -3.60 17.65 -0.02
C LEU A 182 -2.61 17.28 -1.13
N ALA A 183 -2.32 16.01 -1.26
CA ALA A 183 -1.40 15.50 -2.28
C ALA A 183 -1.62 14.01 -2.55
N VAL A 184 -1.24 13.59 -3.74
CA VAL A 184 -1.07 12.17 -4.09
C VAL A 184 0.21 11.61 -3.46
N SER A 185 0.49 10.32 -3.67
CA SER A 185 1.59 9.60 -3.04
C SER A 185 1.26 9.08 -1.63
N LEU A 186 2.23 8.50 -0.95
CA LEU A 186 2.07 7.88 0.37
C LEU A 186 3.43 7.50 0.99
N GLY A 187 3.43 7.18 2.28
CA GLY A 187 4.56 6.55 2.96
C GLY A 187 5.71 7.47 3.30
N SER A 188 5.53 8.79 3.15
CA SER A 188 6.53 9.79 3.52
C SER A 188 6.45 10.19 5.00
N ASN A 189 7.35 11.07 5.41
CA ASN A 189 7.36 11.69 6.74
C ASN A 189 6.25 12.73 6.93
N GLU A 190 5.48 13.03 5.87
CA GLU A 190 4.35 13.95 5.91
C GLU A 190 3.04 13.15 5.73
N SER A 191 2.02 13.51 6.48
CA SER A 191 0.68 12.99 6.26
C SER A 191 0.08 13.59 5.01
N LEU A 192 -0.44 12.74 4.13
CA LEU A 192 -1.00 13.12 2.84
C LEU A 192 -2.44 12.63 2.74
N ALA A 193 -3.34 13.53 2.34
CA ALA A 193 -4.72 13.20 2.03
C ALA A 193 -5.04 13.46 0.57
N GLN A 194 -5.91 12.65 -0.01
CA GLN A 194 -6.39 12.84 -1.38
C GLN A 194 -7.84 12.40 -1.54
N HIS A 195 -8.47 12.91 -2.59
CA HIS A 195 -9.77 12.44 -3.08
C HIS A 195 -9.54 11.48 -4.26
N PRO A 196 -9.59 10.16 -4.07
CA PRO A 196 -9.22 9.21 -5.13
C PRO A 196 -10.06 9.35 -6.39
N HIS A 197 -11.37 9.64 -6.25
CA HIS A 197 -12.31 9.73 -7.35
C HIS A 197 -11.91 10.80 -8.39
N SER A 198 -11.47 11.98 -7.96
CA SER A 198 -11.11 13.10 -8.84
C SER A 198 -9.61 13.29 -9.06
N MET A 199 -8.74 12.53 -8.37
CA MET A 199 -7.30 12.66 -8.47
C MET A 199 -6.67 11.41 -9.11
N THR A 200 -6.39 10.37 -8.34
CA THR A 200 -5.66 9.18 -8.84
C THR A 200 -6.49 8.28 -9.75
N HIS A 201 -7.79 8.40 -9.76
CA HIS A 201 -8.71 7.61 -10.60
C HIS A 201 -9.58 8.51 -11.49
N ALA A 202 -9.12 9.73 -11.79
CA ALA A 202 -9.88 10.67 -12.60
C ALA A 202 -10.28 10.09 -13.98
N ASP A 203 -9.35 9.37 -14.61
CA ASP A 203 -9.54 8.79 -15.95
C ASP A 203 -10.29 7.44 -15.95
N VAL A 204 -10.65 6.91 -14.76
CA VAL A 204 -11.42 5.66 -14.67
C VAL A 204 -12.91 5.97 -14.84
N PRO A 205 -13.68 5.23 -15.69
CA PRO A 205 -15.12 5.41 -15.84
C PRO A 205 -15.87 5.28 -14.50
N ASP A 206 -16.93 6.09 -14.33
CA ASP A 206 -17.64 6.19 -13.05
C ASP A 206 -18.31 4.86 -12.63
N ASP A 207 -18.82 4.08 -13.59
CA ASP A 207 -19.37 2.74 -13.31
C ASP A 207 -18.32 1.75 -12.79
N ILE A 208 -17.08 1.88 -13.25
CA ILE A 208 -15.95 1.08 -12.74
C ILE A 208 -15.53 1.60 -11.35
N LYS A 209 -15.46 2.91 -11.14
CA LYS A 209 -15.19 3.49 -9.82
C LYS A 209 -16.20 2.98 -8.78
N GLU A 210 -17.47 2.95 -9.12
CA GLU A 210 -18.54 2.47 -8.25
C GLU A 210 -18.35 0.98 -7.87
N LYS A 211 -18.09 0.12 -8.86
CA LYS A 211 -17.78 -1.30 -8.65
C LYS A 211 -16.56 -1.50 -7.75
N LEU A 212 -15.55 -0.65 -7.87
CA LEU A 212 -14.35 -0.65 -7.03
C LEU A 212 -14.58 0.04 -5.67
N GLY A 213 -15.76 0.62 -5.44
CA GLY A 213 -16.09 1.37 -4.24
C GLY A 213 -15.31 2.68 -4.08
N ILE A 214 -14.88 3.25 -5.18
CA ILE A 214 -14.26 4.58 -5.24
C ILE A 214 -15.37 5.59 -5.43
N ASN A 215 -16.13 5.82 -4.37
CA ASN A 215 -17.26 6.76 -4.40
C ASN A 215 -16.80 8.22 -4.23
N LYS A 216 -17.75 9.14 -4.43
CA LYS A 216 -17.49 10.58 -4.38
C LYS A 216 -17.23 11.15 -2.97
N GLY A 217 -17.51 10.39 -1.92
CA GLY A 217 -17.23 10.77 -0.53
C GLY A 217 -15.90 10.23 0.00
N LEU A 218 -15.21 9.42 -0.80
CA LEU A 218 -14.02 8.69 -0.37
C LEU A 218 -12.80 9.61 -0.24
N ILE A 219 -12.16 9.55 0.90
CA ILE A 219 -10.86 10.17 1.18
C ILE A 219 -9.84 9.08 1.50
N ARG A 220 -8.66 9.16 0.92
CA ARG A 220 -7.51 8.32 1.28
C ARG A 220 -6.50 9.14 2.07
N LEU A 221 -6.05 8.60 3.18
CA LEU A 221 -5.07 9.20 4.07
C LEU A 221 -3.84 8.29 4.17
N SER A 222 -2.66 8.86 3.95
CA SER A 222 -1.37 8.29 4.31
C SER A 222 -0.89 8.95 5.59
N VAL A 223 -0.80 8.17 6.67
CA VAL A 223 -0.43 8.70 7.99
C VAL A 223 1.09 8.70 8.15
N CYS A 224 1.63 9.78 8.71
CA CYS A 224 3.05 9.99 8.95
C CYS A 224 3.45 9.84 10.43
N LEU A 225 4.63 10.40 10.76
CA LEU A 225 5.25 10.33 12.09
C LEU A 225 4.62 11.29 13.12
N LEU A 226 3.95 12.35 12.67
CA LEU A 226 3.37 13.40 13.52
C LEU A 226 1.88 13.23 13.69
#